data_36d01b0dec2ee829306e8cf8e02ba4a3
#
_entry.id   36d01b0dec2ee829306e8cf8e02ba4a3
#
_cell.length_a   1.000
_cell.length_b   1.000
_cell.length_c   1.000
_cell.angle_alpha   90.00
_cell.angle_beta   90.00
_cell.angle_gamma   90.00
#
_symmetry.space_group_name_H-M   'P 1'
#
loop_
_entity.id
_entity.type
_entity.pdbx_description
1 polymer ?
#
loop_
_entity_poly.entity_id
_entity_poly.type
_entity_poly.pdbx_seq_one_letter_code
_entity_poly.pdbx_strand_id
1 'polypeptide(L)'
;LTGPQTCSVINEEDWEYQISKLGPDPLRLGKRGKKQFSEKILSTSLPLGSALLKQELIAGIGNVYRSEILFINGIHPEIAGKNLTKTEADKIWDTAVVLLRKGKNWNKIITVTPDDHGGRVTKKTLRENALYAYKRSGFPCRRCETPIIQSTMAGRSIWFCPSCQKGPDA
;
A
#
# COMPACT_ATOMS: atom_id res chain seq x y z
N LEU A 1 0.37 -13.37 20.81
CA LEU A 1 0.29 -11.90 20.71
C LEU A 1 1.08 -11.44 19.50
N THR A 2 0.42 -11.05 18.46
CA THR A 2 1.00 -10.21 17.40
C THR A 2 0.92 -8.76 17.87
N GLY A 3 1.86 -8.38 18.74
CA GLY A 3 1.93 -7.05 19.31
C GLY A 3 3.15 -6.28 18.81
N PRO A 4 3.36 -5.04 19.26
CA PRO A 4 4.54 -4.26 18.94
C PRO A 4 5.81 -5.00 19.39
N GLN A 5 6.85 -4.97 18.54
CA GLN A 5 8.14 -5.61 18.85
C GLN A 5 8.90 -4.88 19.98
N THR A 6 8.56 -3.62 20.19
CA THR A 6 9.15 -2.77 21.22
C THR A 6 8.05 -1.96 21.89
N CYS A 7 8.04 -1.95 23.22
CA CYS A 7 7.17 -1.11 24.03
C CYS A 7 8.04 -0.47 25.11
N SER A 8 8.15 0.85 25.09
CA SER A 8 8.95 1.64 26.04
C SER A 8 8.24 2.93 26.39
N VAL A 9 8.46 3.41 27.60
CA VAL A 9 8.11 4.78 27.98
C VAL A 9 9.25 5.68 27.48
N ILE A 10 8.90 6.70 26.72
CA ILE A 10 9.86 7.63 26.12
C ILE A 10 9.56 9.06 26.60
N ASN A 11 10.59 9.89 26.64
CA ASN A 11 10.45 11.34 26.91
C ASN A 11 10.07 12.11 25.62
N GLU A 12 9.91 13.42 25.71
CA GLU A 12 9.50 14.27 24.59
C GLU A 12 10.57 14.33 23.49
N GLU A 13 11.86 14.38 23.85
CA GLU A 13 12.98 14.39 22.90
C GLU A 13 13.03 13.08 22.10
N ASP A 14 12.88 11.93 22.76
CA ASP A 14 12.80 10.62 22.11
C ASP A 14 11.58 10.54 21.19
N TRP A 15 10.45 11.10 21.60
CA TRP A 15 9.24 11.18 20.77
C TRP A 15 9.49 11.99 19.51
N GLU A 16 10.03 13.20 19.62
CA GLU A 16 10.37 14.06 18.48
C GLU A 16 11.36 13.36 17.54
N TYR A 17 12.38 12.70 18.09
CA TYR A 17 13.33 11.91 17.33
C TYR A 17 12.65 10.77 16.56
N GLN A 18 11.72 10.03 17.16
CA GLN A 18 10.99 8.98 16.45
C GLN A 18 10.09 9.55 15.35
N ILE A 19 9.42 10.65 15.59
CA ILE A 19 8.59 11.32 14.58
C ILE A 19 9.44 11.86 13.42
N SER A 20 10.62 12.40 13.70
CA SER A 20 11.52 12.94 12.67
C SER A 20 12.02 11.89 11.67
N LYS A 21 12.04 10.62 12.06
CA LYS A 21 12.40 9.50 11.18
C LYS A 21 11.29 9.12 10.19
N LEU A 22 10.06 9.54 10.44
CA LEU A 22 8.94 9.20 9.57
C LEU A 22 9.02 9.96 8.25
N GLY A 23 8.70 9.26 7.19
CA GLY A 23 8.50 9.86 5.88
C GLY A 23 7.21 10.68 5.81
N PRO A 24 6.92 11.23 4.63
CA PRO A 24 5.73 12.03 4.42
C PRO A 24 4.46 11.24 4.74
N ASP A 25 3.56 11.85 5.51
CA ASP A 25 2.25 11.30 5.86
C ASP A 25 1.21 11.74 4.81
N PRO A 26 0.60 10.77 4.07
CA PRO A 26 -0.41 11.08 3.05
C PRO A 26 -1.65 11.79 3.59
N LEU A 27 -1.96 11.65 4.88
CA LEU A 27 -3.11 12.30 5.49
C LEU A 27 -2.84 13.77 5.87
N ARG A 28 -1.57 14.18 5.98
CA ARG A 28 -1.18 15.49 6.51
C ARG A 28 -0.49 16.40 5.51
N LEU A 29 0.38 15.88 4.63
CA LEU A 29 1.34 16.71 3.90
C LEU A 29 0.94 17.10 2.46
N GLY A 30 -0.19 16.65 1.93
CA GLY A 30 -0.73 17.05 0.63
C GLY A 30 0.33 17.06 -0.51
N LYS A 31 0.38 18.15 -1.29
CA LYS A 31 1.31 18.32 -2.43
C LYS A 31 2.79 18.26 -2.03
N ARG A 32 3.15 18.80 -0.85
CA ARG A 32 4.54 18.77 -0.35
C ARG A 32 4.97 17.34 -0.04
N GLY A 33 4.10 16.57 0.62
CA GLY A 33 4.37 15.16 0.91
C GLY A 33 4.49 14.32 -0.35
N LYS A 34 3.66 14.59 -1.36
CA LYS A 34 3.73 13.93 -2.68
C LYS A 34 5.10 14.12 -3.34
N LYS A 35 5.61 15.35 -3.36
CA LYS A 35 6.94 15.65 -3.91
C LYS A 35 8.04 14.90 -3.16
N GLN A 36 8.03 14.97 -1.83
CA GLN A 36 9.02 14.27 -0.98
C GLN A 36 8.98 12.76 -1.18
N PHE A 37 7.78 12.17 -1.23
CA PHE A 37 7.61 10.75 -1.51
C PHE A 37 8.17 10.37 -2.88
N SER A 38 7.79 11.10 -3.94
CA SER A 38 8.23 10.81 -5.31
C SER A 38 9.74 10.88 -5.44
N GLU A 39 10.41 11.88 -4.84
CA GLU A 39 11.87 11.99 -4.84
C GLU A 39 12.52 10.77 -4.13
N LYS A 40 12.01 10.39 -2.96
CA LYS A 40 12.54 9.25 -2.19
C LYS A 40 12.31 7.91 -2.89
N ILE A 41 11.11 7.67 -3.42
CA ILE A 41 10.78 6.38 -4.03
C ILE A 41 11.53 6.17 -5.36
N LEU A 42 11.72 7.21 -6.15
CA LEU A 42 12.46 7.17 -7.40
C LEU A 42 13.98 7.00 -7.22
N SER A 43 14.52 7.29 -6.04
CA SER A 43 15.93 7.09 -5.72
C SER A 43 16.28 5.72 -5.16
N THR A 44 15.28 4.90 -4.80
CA THR A 44 15.52 3.60 -4.16
C THR A 44 15.61 2.44 -5.15
N SER A 45 16.59 1.56 -4.93
CA SER A 45 16.68 0.27 -5.64
C SER A 45 15.85 -0.84 -4.99
N LEU A 46 15.17 -0.56 -3.86
CA LEU A 46 14.32 -1.54 -3.20
C LEU A 46 13.10 -1.89 -4.08
N PRO A 47 12.69 -3.17 -4.11
CA PRO A 47 11.39 -3.55 -4.66
C PRO A 47 10.26 -2.81 -3.97
N LEU A 48 9.26 -2.36 -4.74
CA LEU A 48 8.15 -1.54 -4.22
C LEU A 48 7.39 -2.20 -3.08
N GLY A 49 7.21 -3.53 -3.15
CA GLY A 49 6.59 -4.25 -2.07
C GLY A 49 7.35 -4.16 -0.74
N SER A 50 8.68 -3.98 -0.77
CA SER A 50 9.49 -3.72 0.43
C SER A 50 9.53 -2.24 0.77
N ALA A 51 9.70 -1.38 -0.23
CA ALA A 51 9.82 0.06 -0.07
C ALA A 51 8.59 0.69 0.61
N LEU A 52 7.39 0.27 0.21
CA LEU A 52 6.14 0.79 0.79
C LEU A 52 5.90 0.40 2.26
N LEU A 53 6.67 -0.55 2.82
CA LEU A 53 6.64 -0.84 4.26
C LEU A 53 7.59 0.03 5.08
N LYS A 54 8.51 0.73 4.41
CA LYS A 54 9.47 1.61 5.06
C LYS A 54 8.79 2.90 5.48
N GLN A 55 8.56 3.05 6.80
CA GLN A 55 7.88 4.24 7.34
C GLN A 55 8.66 5.53 7.09
N GLU A 56 9.97 5.45 6.86
CA GLU A 56 10.81 6.58 6.45
C GLU A 56 10.61 7.01 4.98
N LEU A 57 10.02 6.16 4.13
CA LEU A 57 9.66 6.51 2.76
C LEU A 57 8.24 7.07 2.67
N ILE A 58 7.31 6.45 3.37
CA ILE A 58 5.91 6.85 3.43
C ILE A 58 5.30 6.37 4.75
N ALA A 59 4.76 7.29 5.55
CA ALA A 59 4.15 6.94 6.82
C ALA A 59 2.73 6.35 6.63
N GLY A 60 2.36 5.42 7.51
CA GLY A 60 0.99 4.90 7.62
C GLY A 60 0.66 3.74 6.68
N ILE A 61 1.57 3.32 5.80
CA ILE A 61 1.35 2.17 4.92
C ILE A 61 1.79 0.89 5.64
N GLY A 62 0.83 -0.03 5.78
CA GLY A 62 1.07 -1.38 6.30
C GLY A 62 0.85 -2.45 5.24
N ASN A 63 0.89 -3.71 5.68
CA ASN A 63 0.85 -4.87 4.78
C ASN A 63 -0.40 -4.94 3.90
N VAL A 64 -1.55 -4.52 4.40
CA VAL A 64 -2.79 -4.46 3.63
C VAL A 64 -2.67 -3.42 2.53
N TYR A 65 -2.40 -2.17 2.93
CA TYR A 65 -2.35 -1.06 1.96
C TYR A 65 -1.29 -1.24 0.88
N ARG A 66 -0.10 -1.81 1.19
CA ARG A 66 0.92 -2.01 0.16
C ARG A 66 0.44 -2.95 -0.95
N SER A 67 -0.23 -4.07 -0.62
CA SER A 67 -0.77 -5.01 -1.61
C SER A 67 -1.85 -4.33 -2.46
N GLU A 68 -2.74 -3.61 -1.83
CA GLU A 68 -3.87 -2.95 -2.48
C GLU A 68 -3.43 -1.76 -3.36
N ILE A 69 -2.51 -0.93 -2.88
CA ILE A 69 -1.96 0.20 -3.64
C ILE A 69 -1.26 -0.31 -4.90
N LEU A 70 -0.43 -1.34 -4.79
CA LEU A 70 0.27 -1.92 -5.94
C LEU A 70 -0.71 -2.55 -6.93
N PHE A 71 -1.73 -3.26 -6.44
CA PHE A 71 -2.79 -3.83 -7.29
C PHE A 71 -3.56 -2.75 -8.06
N ILE A 72 -4.02 -1.70 -7.37
CA ILE A 72 -4.81 -0.63 -7.99
C ILE A 72 -4.03 0.07 -9.10
N ASN A 73 -2.73 0.27 -8.89
CA ASN A 73 -1.85 0.91 -9.86
C ASN A 73 -1.30 -0.06 -10.95
N GLY A 74 -1.60 -1.35 -10.85
CA GLY A 74 -1.11 -2.36 -11.82
C GLY A 74 0.40 -2.58 -11.76
N ILE A 75 1.04 -2.32 -10.63
CA ILE A 75 2.51 -2.38 -10.50
C ILE A 75 2.91 -3.67 -9.76
N HIS A 76 3.83 -4.44 -10.37
CA HIS A 76 4.35 -5.65 -9.74
C HIS A 76 5.18 -5.31 -8.50
N PRO A 77 5.04 -6.09 -7.41
CA PRO A 77 5.77 -5.82 -6.17
C PRO A 77 7.31 -5.80 -6.28
N GLU A 78 7.87 -6.52 -7.24
CA GLU A 78 9.32 -6.62 -7.47
C GLU A 78 9.91 -5.47 -8.27
N ILE A 79 9.10 -4.63 -8.90
CA ILE A 79 9.59 -3.44 -9.58
C ILE A 79 10.35 -2.57 -8.56
N ALA A 80 11.60 -2.21 -8.88
CA ALA A 80 12.38 -1.31 -8.05
C ALA A 80 11.86 0.12 -8.16
N GLY A 81 11.89 0.87 -7.05
CA GLY A 81 11.38 2.24 -7.04
C GLY A 81 12.01 3.14 -8.10
N LYS A 82 13.32 3.00 -8.34
CA LYS A 82 14.05 3.75 -9.37
C LYS A 82 13.59 3.47 -10.81
N ASN A 83 12.87 2.37 -11.05
CA ASN A 83 12.36 2.01 -12.36
C ASN A 83 10.96 2.58 -12.64
N LEU A 84 10.38 3.29 -11.67
CA LEU A 84 9.12 4.00 -11.87
C LEU A 84 9.34 5.30 -12.66
N THR A 85 8.32 5.65 -13.42
CA THR A 85 8.17 7.02 -13.89
C THR A 85 7.69 7.92 -12.75
N LYS A 86 7.92 9.23 -12.87
CA LYS A 86 7.37 10.20 -11.91
C LYS A 86 5.85 10.13 -11.81
N THR A 87 5.18 9.89 -12.94
CA THR A 87 3.72 9.76 -12.99
C THR A 87 3.22 8.56 -12.18
N GLU A 88 3.92 7.43 -12.24
CA GLU A 88 3.58 6.24 -11.45
C GLU A 88 3.82 6.46 -9.95
N ALA A 89 4.94 7.08 -9.59
CA ALA A 89 5.21 7.45 -8.20
C ALA A 89 4.11 8.39 -7.65
N ASP A 90 3.71 9.39 -8.42
CA ASP A 90 2.65 10.32 -8.06
C ASP A 90 1.29 9.61 -7.90
N LYS A 91 0.97 8.63 -8.78
CA LYS A 91 -0.25 7.81 -8.67
C LYS A 91 -0.26 6.93 -7.42
N ILE A 92 0.88 6.32 -7.06
CA ILE A 92 1.01 5.56 -5.81
C ILE A 92 0.64 6.44 -4.61
N TRP A 93 1.18 7.66 -4.55
CA TRP A 93 0.84 8.62 -3.48
C TRP A 93 -0.64 8.96 -3.47
N ASP A 94 -1.23 9.31 -4.60
CA ASP A 94 -2.65 9.68 -4.70
C ASP A 94 -3.56 8.54 -4.27
N THR A 95 -3.22 7.31 -4.68
CA THR A 95 -3.93 6.10 -4.25
C THR A 95 -3.81 5.92 -2.73
N ALA A 96 -2.62 6.09 -2.15
CA ALA A 96 -2.43 6.02 -0.70
C ALA A 96 -3.28 7.04 0.05
N VAL A 97 -3.32 8.29 -0.41
CA VAL A 97 -4.16 9.36 0.17
C VAL A 97 -5.64 8.97 0.17
N VAL A 98 -6.15 8.50 -0.97
CA VAL A 98 -7.56 8.10 -1.11
C VAL A 98 -7.90 6.94 -0.18
N LEU A 99 -7.08 5.89 -0.17
CA LEU A 99 -7.33 4.69 0.61
C LEU A 99 -7.22 4.94 2.12
N LEU A 100 -6.22 5.69 2.56
CA LEU A 100 -6.04 6.04 3.97
C LEU A 100 -7.17 6.93 4.50
N ARG A 101 -7.60 7.94 3.72
CA ARG A 101 -8.76 8.78 4.07
C ARG A 101 -10.03 7.96 4.18
N LYS A 102 -10.26 7.07 3.20
CA LYS A 102 -11.41 6.15 3.21
C LYS A 102 -11.36 5.25 4.44
N GLY A 103 -10.20 4.65 4.73
CA GLY A 103 -10.01 3.79 5.90
C GLY A 103 -10.23 4.52 7.22
N LYS A 104 -9.73 5.76 7.37
CA LYS A 104 -9.98 6.61 8.53
C LYS A 104 -11.47 6.91 8.72
N ASN A 105 -12.16 7.33 7.66
CA ASN A 105 -13.56 7.75 7.75
C ASN A 105 -14.50 6.58 8.04
N TRP A 106 -14.17 5.38 7.56
CA TRP A 106 -15.00 4.19 7.73
C TRP A 106 -14.56 3.31 8.91
N ASN A 107 -13.46 3.66 9.56
CA ASN A 107 -12.79 2.84 10.58
C ASN A 107 -12.58 1.38 10.11
N LYS A 108 -12.32 1.21 8.80
CA LYS A 108 -12.14 -0.09 8.14
C LYS A 108 -11.41 0.07 6.81
N ILE A 109 -10.51 -0.86 6.50
CA ILE A 109 -9.83 -0.87 5.21
C ILE A 109 -10.76 -1.43 4.13
N ILE A 110 -11.07 -0.59 3.14
CA ILE A 110 -11.93 -0.91 2.00
C ILE A 110 -11.27 -0.30 0.79
N THR A 111 -10.91 -1.12 -0.17
CA THR A 111 -10.18 -0.70 -1.36
C THR A 111 -11.01 -0.83 -2.63
N VAL A 112 -11.91 -1.82 -2.68
CA VAL A 112 -12.80 -2.03 -3.82
C VAL A 112 -13.71 -0.84 -4.09
N THR A 113 -13.97 -0.61 -5.37
CA THR A 113 -14.96 0.36 -5.84
C THR A 113 -16.32 -0.32 -6.07
N PRO A 114 -17.44 0.45 -6.12
CA PRO A 114 -18.75 -0.12 -6.50
C PRO A 114 -18.74 -0.80 -7.86
N ASP A 115 -18.03 -0.24 -8.83
CA ASP A 115 -17.95 -0.77 -10.21
C ASP A 115 -17.28 -2.14 -10.24
N ASP A 116 -16.13 -2.29 -9.55
CA ASP A 116 -15.42 -3.58 -9.45
C ASP A 116 -16.14 -4.61 -8.56
N HIS A 117 -17.22 -4.23 -7.94
CA HIS A 117 -18.01 -5.08 -7.04
C HIS A 117 -19.34 -5.54 -7.65
N GLY A 118 -19.69 -5.04 -8.83
CA GLY A 118 -20.97 -5.32 -9.48
C GLY A 118 -22.16 -4.62 -8.83
N GLY A 119 -21.95 -3.48 -8.14
CA GLY A 119 -23.01 -2.68 -7.57
C GLY A 119 -22.65 -1.90 -6.30
N ARG A 120 -23.68 -1.41 -5.60
CA ARG A 120 -23.52 -0.55 -4.42
C ARG A 120 -22.75 -1.27 -3.29
N VAL A 121 -21.68 -0.68 -2.85
CA VAL A 121 -20.90 -1.15 -1.68
C VAL A 121 -21.72 -0.89 -0.41
N THR A 122 -22.24 -1.95 0.20
CA THR A 122 -23.03 -1.90 1.43
C THR A 122 -22.18 -2.34 2.63
N LYS A 123 -22.66 -2.11 3.87
CA LYS A 123 -22.00 -2.64 5.09
C LYS A 123 -21.83 -4.17 5.06
N LYS A 124 -22.72 -4.91 4.40
CA LYS A 124 -22.64 -6.37 4.23
C LYS A 124 -21.51 -6.73 3.26
N THR A 125 -21.45 -6.08 2.13
CA THR A 125 -20.40 -6.20 1.11
C THR A 125 -19.00 -5.91 1.69
N LEU A 126 -18.92 -4.96 2.62
CA LEU A 126 -17.70 -4.54 3.29
C LEU A 126 -17.13 -5.58 4.27
N ARG A 127 -17.94 -6.51 4.75
CA ARG A 127 -17.46 -7.59 5.65
C ARG A 127 -16.77 -8.70 4.86
N GLU A 128 -17.24 -9.00 3.67
CA GLU A 128 -16.87 -10.21 2.92
C GLU A 128 -15.91 -9.93 1.76
N ASN A 129 -15.93 -8.74 1.17
CA ASN A 129 -15.27 -8.45 -0.11
C ASN A 129 -14.61 -7.07 -0.19
N ALA A 130 -13.99 -6.60 0.87
CA ALA A 130 -13.47 -5.24 0.96
C ALA A 130 -12.17 -4.97 0.18
N LEU A 131 -11.46 -6.02 -0.26
CA LEU A 131 -10.09 -5.94 -0.77
C LEU A 131 -9.95 -6.59 -2.16
N TYR A 132 -8.99 -6.10 -2.94
CA TYR A 132 -8.67 -6.65 -4.26
C TYR A 132 -7.74 -7.86 -4.17
N ALA A 133 -6.63 -7.75 -3.47
CA ALA A 133 -5.55 -8.74 -3.47
C ALA A 133 -5.24 -9.33 -2.09
N TYR A 134 -5.19 -8.51 -1.04
CA TYR A 134 -4.73 -8.93 0.28
C TYR A 134 -5.54 -10.10 0.85
N LYS A 135 -4.82 -11.19 1.22
CA LYS A 135 -5.39 -12.47 1.73
C LYS A 135 -6.39 -13.14 0.77
N ARG A 136 -6.23 -12.92 -0.54
CA ARG A 136 -7.09 -13.53 -1.56
C ARG A 136 -6.35 -14.52 -2.45
N SER A 137 -5.28 -15.15 -1.97
CA SER A 137 -4.56 -16.19 -2.71
C SER A 137 -5.50 -17.30 -3.16
N GLY A 138 -5.42 -17.68 -4.46
CA GLY A 138 -6.28 -18.68 -5.08
C GLY A 138 -7.65 -18.16 -5.53
N PHE A 139 -8.11 -17.03 -5.02
CA PHE A 139 -9.37 -16.42 -5.48
C PHE A 139 -9.17 -15.65 -6.80
N PRO A 140 -10.20 -15.61 -7.67
CA PRO A 140 -10.13 -14.89 -8.94
C PRO A 140 -9.90 -13.40 -8.71
N CYS A 141 -9.03 -12.82 -9.54
CA CYS A 141 -8.84 -11.37 -9.62
C CYS A 141 -10.15 -10.68 -10.04
N ARG A 142 -10.52 -9.59 -9.37
CA ARG A 142 -11.76 -8.86 -9.67
C ARG A 142 -11.74 -8.12 -11.00
N ARG A 143 -10.58 -8.01 -11.67
CA ARG A 143 -10.43 -7.33 -12.96
C ARG A 143 -10.26 -8.28 -14.14
N CYS A 144 -9.55 -9.40 -13.95
CA CYS A 144 -9.17 -10.28 -15.07
C CYS A 144 -9.36 -11.79 -14.76
N GLU A 145 -9.97 -12.13 -13.63
CA GLU A 145 -10.27 -13.48 -13.17
C GLU A 145 -9.06 -14.40 -12.93
N THR A 146 -7.86 -14.01 -13.33
CA THR A 146 -6.62 -14.75 -13.00
C THR A 146 -6.49 -14.92 -11.49
N PRO A 147 -6.15 -16.12 -10.98
CA PRO A 147 -5.99 -16.32 -9.54
C PRO A 147 -4.94 -15.38 -8.92
N ILE A 148 -5.30 -14.75 -7.80
CA ILE A 148 -4.35 -13.96 -7.00
C ILE A 148 -3.30 -14.91 -6.43
N ILE A 149 -2.04 -14.52 -6.50
CA ILE A 149 -0.93 -15.28 -5.91
C ILE A 149 -0.43 -14.59 -4.64
N GLN A 150 0.20 -15.40 -3.79
CA GLN A 150 0.91 -14.94 -2.60
C GLN A 150 2.39 -15.22 -2.76
N SER A 151 3.20 -14.26 -2.37
CA SER A 151 4.66 -14.38 -2.24
C SER A 151 5.13 -13.86 -0.88
N THR A 152 6.42 -13.97 -0.60
CA THR A 152 7.04 -13.41 0.61
C THR A 152 8.03 -12.33 0.23
N MET A 153 7.91 -11.15 0.87
CA MET A 153 8.80 -10.02 0.64
C MET A 153 9.00 -9.21 1.92
N ALA A 154 10.25 -8.91 2.26
CA ALA A 154 10.63 -8.26 3.50
C ALA A 154 10.06 -8.97 4.76
N GLY A 155 10.13 -10.31 4.79
CA GLY A 155 9.66 -11.15 5.90
C GLY A 155 8.14 -11.17 6.09
N ARG A 156 7.35 -10.66 5.13
CA ARG A 156 5.89 -10.61 5.20
C ARG A 156 5.26 -11.07 3.89
N SER A 157 4.12 -11.75 3.98
CA SER A 157 3.34 -12.14 2.79
C SER A 157 2.87 -10.90 2.03
N ILE A 158 2.90 -10.97 0.70
CA ILE A 158 2.34 -9.99 -0.21
C ILE A 158 1.46 -10.71 -1.24
N TRP A 159 0.38 -10.07 -1.68
CA TRP A 159 -0.59 -10.63 -2.61
C TRP A 159 -0.71 -9.73 -3.83
N PHE A 160 -0.76 -10.33 -5.01
CA PHE A 160 -0.88 -9.61 -6.28
C PHE A 160 -1.49 -10.48 -7.37
N CYS A 161 -1.96 -9.87 -8.45
CA CYS A 161 -2.44 -10.55 -9.65
C CYS A 161 -1.30 -10.62 -10.67
N PRO A 162 -0.85 -11.82 -11.09
CA PRO A 162 0.27 -11.94 -12.03
C PRO A 162 -0.06 -11.44 -13.45
N SER A 163 -1.35 -11.37 -13.80
CA SER A 163 -1.80 -10.85 -15.09
C SER A 163 -1.92 -9.32 -15.12
N CYS A 164 -2.55 -8.72 -14.07
CA CYS A 164 -2.71 -7.27 -14.00
C CYS A 164 -1.43 -6.53 -13.59
N GLN A 165 -0.53 -7.21 -12.89
CA GLN A 165 0.71 -6.67 -12.33
C GLN A 165 1.88 -7.47 -12.91
N LYS A 166 2.27 -7.16 -14.15
CA LYS A 166 3.35 -7.87 -14.84
C LYS A 166 4.70 -7.60 -14.17
N GLY A 167 5.50 -8.64 -14.04
CA GLY A 167 6.84 -8.57 -13.48
C GLY A 167 7.84 -7.80 -14.37
N PRO A 168 9.05 -7.53 -13.83
CA PRO A 168 10.08 -6.80 -14.58
C PRO A 168 10.55 -7.51 -15.85
N ASP A 169 10.35 -8.82 -15.93
CA ASP A 169 10.80 -9.66 -17.06
C ASP A 169 9.64 -10.09 -17.99
N ALA A 170 8.48 -9.42 -17.92
CA ALA A 170 7.27 -9.78 -18.67
C ALA A 170 6.96 -8.83 -19.83
#